data_771a385073ebd1576849207bfeab370f
#
_entry.id   771a385073ebd1576849207bfeab370f
#
_cell.length_a   1.000
_cell.length_b   1.000
_cell.length_c   1.000
_cell.angle_alpha   90.00
_cell.angle_beta   90.00
_cell.angle_gamma   90.00
#
_symmetry.space_group_name_H-M   'P 1'
#
loop_
_entity.id
_entity.type
_entity.pdbx_description
1 polymer ?
#
loop_
_entity_poly.entity_id
_entity_poly.type
_entity_poly.pdbx_seq_one_letter_code
_entity_poly.pdbx_strand_id
1 'polypeptide(L)'
;MSDETLAVALDTIDSLVPEMEWKTRAMARGLMRGYDARWSDQAERMIVCEEEFVVPIWNLANKGIKPSQSRTLKFAGKRDKRVLRNSSRWILDHKTTSVDIQDPDATYWRQLAINAQASWYLLAGHYEDLGAEGIIWDVIRKPAIKPKKIAQTMQKSVVAGNPYCGFDVSDNAQAYIVENGTENAELFELRVTRETINDPDRYYQRKPIMRLLHDMVDDCQELWQLAQDVLYSRRCNWQPCNSNACLTYGSPCQYLGICSGHDTIDSDNWRRREQVHSELDSIEGDGKNIITTSRLACFQNCRRKHHYRYDLGLERHGREPSAALQFGTTFHAALDVWWKAYKL
;
A
#
# COMPACT_ATOMS: atom_id res chain seq x y z
N MET A 1 10.26 -22.14 -13.71
CA MET A 1 9.43 -20.96 -14.04
C MET A 1 9.58 -19.84 -13.02
N SER A 2 10.04 -20.13 -11.79
CA SER A 2 10.19 -19.16 -10.70
C SER A 2 11.39 -18.21 -10.80
N ASP A 3 12.54 -18.66 -11.29
CA ASP A 3 13.78 -17.87 -11.20
C ASP A 3 13.79 -16.62 -12.08
N GLU A 4 13.27 -16.69 -13.30
CA GLU A 4 13.22 -15.54 -14.22
C GLU A 4 12.26 -14.45 -13.72
N THR A 5 11.10 -14.84 -13.22
CA THR A 5 10.09 -13.89 -12.70
C THR A 5 10.57 -13.20 -11.43
N LEU A 6 11.17 -13.95 -10.53
CA LEU A 6 11.77 -13.38 -9.33
C LEU A 6 12.89 -12.41 -9.69
N ALA A 7 13.75 -12.74 -10.66
CA ALA A 7 14.82 -11.84 -11.13
C ALA A 7 14.25 -10.50 -11.61
N VAL A 8 13.21 -10.50 -12.46
CA VAL A 8 12.58 -9.26 -12.94
C VAL A 8 11.93 -8.47 -11.80
N ALA A 9 11.32 -9.12 -10.81
CA ALA A 9 10.76 -8.43 -9.65
C ALA A 9 11.86 -7.77 -8.79
N LEU A 10 13.01 -8.42 -8.63
CA LEU A 10 14.17 -7.86 -7.94
C LEU A 10 14.80 -6.68 -8.69
N ASP A 11 14.90 -6.77 -10.02
CA ASP A 11 15.37 -5.68 -10.87
C ASP A 11 14.42 -4.48 -10.82
N THR A 12 13.12 -4.72 -10.69
CA THR A 12 12.13 -3.66 -10.47
C THR A 12 12.38 -2.90 -9.17
N ILE A 13 12.74 -3.59 -8.08
CA ILE A 13 13.10 -2.94 -6.81
C ILE A 13 14.34 -2.04 -7.00
N ASP A 14 15.33 -2.50 -7.76
CA ASP A 14 16.58 -1.76 -7.96
C ASP A 14 16.41 -0.53 -8.87
N SER A 15 15.53 -0.62 -9.87
CA SER A 15 15.34 0.42 -10.88
C SER A 15 14.43 1.56 -10.46
N LEU A 16 13.39 1.29 -9.67
CA LEU A 16 12.35 2.28 -9.35
C LEU A 16 12.79 3.37 -8.39
N VAL A 17 13.69 3.06 -7.46
CA VAL A 17 14.20 4.05 -6.50
C VAL A 17 15.71 3.89 -6.36
N PRO A 18 16.51 4.39 -7.33
CA PRO A 18 17.97 4.30 -7.29
C PRO A 18 18.57 4.91 -6.02
N GLU A 19 17.93 5.95 -5.48
CA GLU A 19 18.36 6.70 -4.29
C GLU A 19 17.90 6.07 -2.97
N MET A 20 17.13 4.97 -3.01
CA MET A 20 16.69 4.30 -1.80
C MET A 20 17.90 3.85 -0.97
N GLU A 21 17.87 4.13 0.34
CA GLU A 21 18.90 3.67 1.26
C GLU A 21 19.14 2.15 1.08
N TRP A 22 20.41 1.76 0.92
CA TRP A 22 20.79 0.38 0.61
C TRP A 22 20.18 -0.66 1.55
N LYS A 23 20.00 -0.33 2.85
CA LYS A 23 19.38 -1.22 3.84
C LYS A 23 17.91 -1.49 3.52
N THR A 24 17.19 -0.46 3.10
CA THR A 24 15.77 -0.55 2.74
C THR A 24 15.61 -1.37 1.46
N ARG A 25 16.51 -1.19 0.49
CA ARG A 25 16.55 -1.96 -0.75
C ARG A 25 16.85 -3.43 -0.49
N ALA A 26 17.92 -3.73 0.26
CA ALA A 26 18.28 -5.09 0.64
C ALA A 26 17.16 -5.80 1.41
N MET A 27 16.46 -5.07 2.29
CA MET A 27 15.27 -5.59 2.99
C MET A 27 14.13 -5.92 2.03
N ALA A 28 13.83 -5.05 1.07
CA ALA A 28 12.78 -5.28 0.08
C ALA A 28 13.10 -6.50 -0.79
N ARG A 29 14.35 -6.64 -1.24
CA ARG A 29 14.82 -7.79 -2.02
C ARG A 29 14.72 -9.09 -1.23
N GLY A 30 15.19 -9.10 0.01
CA GLY A 30 15.09 -10.27 0.89
C GLY A 30 13.65 -10.69 1.19
N LEU A 31 12.75 -9.72 1.41
CA LEU A 31 11.32 -9.98 1.54
C LEU A 31 10.70 -10.52 0.24
N MET A 32 11.11 -10.02 -0.93
CA MET A 32 10.58 -10.52 -2.21
C MET A 32 10.98 -11.98 -2.46
N ARG A 33 12.22 -12.36 -2.12
CA ARG A 33 12.68 -13.76 -2.17
C ARG A 33 11.89 -14.67 -1.23
N GLY A 34 11.63 -14.19 -0.01
CA GLY A 34 10.80 -14.94 0.95
C GLY A 34 9.34 -15.04 0.52
N TYR A 35 8.79 -14.01 -0.12
CA TYR A 35 7.44 -14.02 -0.69
C TYR A 35 7.34 -15.06 -1.82
N ASP A 36 8.30 -15.08 -2.73
CA ASP A 36 8.37 -16.08 -3.80
C ASP A 36 8.45 -17.50 -3.22
N ALA A 37 9.36 -17.74 -2.28
CA ALA A 37 9.49 -19.05 -1.62
C ALA A 37 8.18 -19.49 -0.93
N ARG A 38 7.39 -18.55 -0.38
CA ARG A 38 6.11 -18.84 0.28
C ARG A 38 4.98 -19.14 -0.70
N TRP A 39 4.92 -18.43 -1.85
CA TRP A 39 3.75 -18.41 -2.71
C TRP A 39 3.99 -18.93 -4.14
N SER A 40 5.18 -19.47 -4.47
CA SER A 40 5.48 -19.98 -5.82
C SER A 40 4.53 -21.10 -6.29
N ASP A 41 3.99 -21.89 -5.36
CA ASP A 41 3.02 -22.96 -5.62
C ASP A 41 1.57 -22.57 -5.29
N GLN A 42 1.27 -21.27 -5.27
CA GLN A 42 -0.08 -20.81 -4.93
C GLN A 42 -1.15 -21.28 -5.92
N ALA A 43 -2.38 -21.47 -5.39
CA ALA A 43 -3.55 -21.84 -6.19
C ALA A 43 -4.21 -20.64 -6.89
N GLU A 44 -3.96 -19.44 -6.41
CA GLU A 44 -4.51 -18.22 -6.99
C GLU A 44 -3.90 -17.96 -8.38
N ARG A 45 -4.77 -17.59 -9.33
CA ARG A 45 -4.36 -17.17 -10.69
C ARG A 45 -4.84 -15.74 -10.91
N MET A 46 -3.96 -14.90 -11.43
CA MET A 46 -4.27 -13.50 -11.69
C MET A 46 -5.14 -13.37 -12.93
N ILE A 47 -6.27 -12.67 -12.79
CA ILE A 47 -7.13 -12.27 -13.91
C ILE A 47 -6.61 -10.94 -14.49
N VAL A 48 -6.44 -9.95 -13.61
CA VAL A 48 -5.96 -8.60 -13.97
C VAL A 48 -5.25 -7.97 -12.78
N CYS A 49 -4.28 -7.10 -13.02
CA CYS A 49 -3.61 -6.27 -12.02
C CYS A 49 -3.83 -4.78 -12.30
N GLU A 50 -3.72 -3.95 -11.26
CA GLU A 50 -3.77 -2.49 -11.34
C GLU A 50 -5.02 -1.96 -12.07
N GLU A 51 -6.19 -2.57 -11.76
CA GLU A 51 -7.44 -2.25 -12.43
C GLU A 51 -8.12 -1.04 -11.80
N GLU A 52 -8.22 0.03 -12.56
CA GLU A 52 -8.95 1.23 -12.15
C GLU A 52 -10.45 1.06 -12.35
N PHE A 53 -11.22 1.73 -11.50
CA PHE A 53 -12.66 1.82 -11.62
C PHE A 53 -13.16 3.22 -11.25
N VAL A 54 -14.26 3.63 -11.87
CA VAL A 54 -15.00 4.86 -11.56
C VAL A 54 -16.49 4.54 -11.56
N VAL A 55 -17.12 4.60 -10.38
CA VAL A 55 -18.52 4.23 -10.20
C VAL A 55 -19.33 5.36 -9.56
N PRO A 56 -20.65 5.40 -9.76
CA PRO A 56 -21.53 6.35 -9.07
C PRO A 56 -21.53 6.11 -7.55
N ILE A 57 -21.82 7.16 -6.79
CA ILE A 57 -22.09 7.07 -5.35
C ILE A 57 -23.61 7.07 -5.17
N TRP A 58 -24.15 6.00 -4.60
CA TRP A 58 -25.57 5.76 -4.46
C TRP A 58 -26.12 6.12 -3.08
N ASN A 59 -27.34 6.68 -3.06
CA ASN A 59 -28.14 6.81 -1.86
C ASN A 59 -29.16 5.68 -1.81
N LEU A 60 -28.94 4.73 -0.92
CA LEU A 60 -29.82 3.58 -0.72
C LEU A 60 -30.87 3.79 0.38
N ALA A 61 -30.84 4.93 1.10
CA ALA A 61 -31.75 5.21 2.21
C ALA A 61 -33.21 5.45 1.79
N ASN A 62 -33.47 5.71 0.52
CA ASN A 62 -34.82 6.00 0.01
C ASN A 62 -35.60 4.68 -0.22
N LYS A 63 -36.17 4.11 0.86
CA LYS A 63 -37.04 2.94 0.78
C LYS A 63 -38.26 3.24 -0.10
N GLY A 64 -38.42 2.48 -1.19
CA GLY A 64 -39.56 2.59 -2.11
C GLY A 64 -39.39 3.56 -3.29
N ILE A 65 -38.32 4.30 -3.39
CA ILE A 65 -37.95 5.15 -4.52
C ILE A 65 -36.71 4.56 -5.18
N LYS A 66 -36.53 4.73 -6.49
CA LYS A 66 -35.29 4.33 -7.16
C LYS A 66 -34.10 4.98 -6.45
N PRO A 67 -33.02 4.21 -6.18
CA PRO A 67 -31.82 4.79 -5.59
C PRO A 67 -31.37 6.02 -6.38
N SER A 68 -31.09 7.11 -5.67
CA SER A 68 -30.53 8.31 -6.29
C SER A 68 -29.00 8.22 -6.27
N GLN A 69 -28.35 8.87 -7.20
CA GLN A 69 -26.88 8.93 -7.25
C GLN A 69 -26.38 10.38 -7.12
N SER A 70 -25.17 10.53 -6.65
CA SER A 70 -24.51 11.84 -6.63
C SER A 70 -24.35 12.35 -8.06
N ARG A 71 -24.77 13.60 -8.29
CA ARG A 71 -24.61 14.28 -9.59
C ARG A 71 -23.22 14.87 -9.78
N THR A 72 -22.49 15.08 -8.70
CA THR A 72 -21.21 15.79 -8.71
C THR A 72 -20.03 14.86 -8.45
N LEU A 73 -20.17 13.96 -7.46
CA LEU A 73 -19.09 13.11 -7.01
C LEU A 73 -19.24 11.70 -7.53
N LYS A 74 -18.12 11.09 -7.94
CA LYS A 74 -18.00 9.67 -8.27
C LYS A 74 -16.99 9.04 -7.32
N PHE A 75 -17.16 7.76 -7.04
CA PHE A 75 -16.17 6.96 -6.31
C PHE A 75 -15.23 6.29 -7.30
N ALA A 76 -13.93 6.42 -7.06
CA ALA A 76 -12.92 5.76 -7.87
C ALA A 76 -11.84 5.13 -6.99
N GLY A 77 -11.17 4.17 -7.56
CA GLY A 77 -10.04 3.50 -6.93
C GLY A 77 -9.31 2.62 -7.94
N LYS A 78 -8.28 1.99 -7.43
CA LYS A 78 -7.44 1.06 -8.17
C LYS A 78 -7.35 -0.22 -7.36
N ARG A 79 -7.79 -1.33 -7.94
CA ARG A 79 -7.67 -2.65 -7.33
C ARG A 79 -6.29 -3.20 -7.64
N ASP A 80 -5.54 -3.64 -6.64
CA ASP A 80 -4.23 -4.21 -6.88
C ASP A 80 -4.35 -5.42 -7.82
N LYS A 81 -5.25 -6.36 -7.50
CA LYS A 81 -5.46 -7.53 -8.36
C LYS A 81 -6.89 -8.08 -8.28
N ARG A 82 -7.33 -8.68 -9.38
CA ARG A 82 -8.40 -9.69 -9.34
C ARG A 82 -7.79 -11.06 -9.59
N VAL A 83 -8.21 -12.02 -8.81
CA VAL A 83 -7.68 -13.38 -8.85
C VAL A 83 -8.80 -14.42 -8.91
N LEU A 84 -8.49 -15.56 -9.49
CA LEU A 84 -9.30 -16.77 -9.41
C LEU A 84 -8.71 -17.67 -8.32
N ARG A 85 -9.54 -18.05 -7.34
CA ARG A 85 -9.22 -18.99 -6.27
C ARG A 85 -10.36 -20.00 -6.13
N ASN A 86 -10.07 -21.29 -6.28
CA ASN A 86 -11.09 -22.36 -6.20
C ASN A 86 -12.32 -22.10 -7.09
N SER A 87 -12.09 -21.66 -8.34
CA SER A 87 -13.13 -21.28 -9.31
C SER A 87 -13.95 -20.05 -8.97
N SER A 88 -13.69 -19.38 -7.86
CA SER A 88 -14.33 -18.12 -7.46
C SER A 88 -13.43 -16.92 -7.71
N ARG A 89 -14.05 -15.79 -8.02
CA ARG A 89 -13.34 -14.52 -8.25
C ARG A 89 -13.19 -13.76 -6.94
N TRP A 90 -12.00 -13.20 -6.71
CA TRP A 90 -11.67 -12.42 -5.53
C TRP A 90 -10.94 -11.14 -5.93
N ILE A 91 -11.12 -10.09 -5.14
CA ILE A 91 -10.22 -8.93 -5.14
C ILE A 91 -9.08 -9.27 -4.19
N LEU A 92 -7.82 -9.06 -4.60
CA LEU A 92 -6.66 -9.21 -3.73
C LEU A 92 -5.99 -7.85 -3.58
N ASP A 93 -5.74 -7.44 -2.34
CA ASP A 93 -5.16 -6.14 -2.01
C ASP A 93 -3.95 -6.35 -1.08
N HIS A 94 -2.82 -5.84 -1.49
CA HIS A 94 -1.57 -5.96 -0.76
C HIS A 94 -1.46 -4.91 0.35
N LYS A 95 -1.00 -5.33 1.51
CA LYS A 95 -0.72 -4.43 2.63
C LYS A 95 0.67 -4.69 3.19
N THR A 96 1.48 -3.65 3.31
CA THR A 96 2.75 -3.72 4.02
C THR A 96 2.60 -3.15 5.43
N THR A 97 3.11 -3.85 6.44
CA THR A 97 3.01 -3.43 7.84
C THR A 97 4.27 -3.77 8.62
N SER A 98 4.50 -3.08 9.74
CA SER A 98 5.48 -3.47 10.76
C SER A 98 4.84 -4.15 11.98
N VAL A 99 3.51 -4.19 12.01
CA VAL A 99 2.74 -4.79 13.10
C VAL A 99 2.85 -6.32 13.03
N ASP A 100 2.71 -7.00 14.17
CA ASP A 100 2.63 -8.46 14.20
C ASP A 100 1.34 -8.96 13.57
N ILE A 101 1.49 -9.92 12.65
CA ILE A 101 0.38 -10.52 11.90
C ILE A 101 0.20 -12.02 12.20
N GLN A 102 1.04 -12.61 13.06
CA GLN A 102 0.99 -14.03 13.39
C GLN A 102 -0.27 -14.40 14.19
N ASP A 103 -0.59 -13.57 15.17
CA ASP A 103 -1.80 -13.77 15.96
C ASP A 103 -3.04 -13.47 15.12
N PRO A 104 -3.91 -14.47 14.85
CA PRO A 104 -5.12 -14.29 14.06
C PRO A 104 -6.12 -13.33 14.72
N ASP A 105 -6.04 -13.13 16.02
CA ASP A 105 -6.89 -12.24 16.81
C ASP A 105 -6.27 -10.86 17.06
N ALA A 106 -5.10 -10.58 16.49
CA ALA A 106 -4.44 -9.29 16.63
C ALA A 106 -5.36 -8.14 16.19
N THR A 107 -5.26 -7.00 16.85
CA THR A 107 -6.03 -5.79 16.56
C THR A 107 -5.89 -5.38 15.09
N TYR A 108 -4.75 -5.63 14.47
CA TYR A 108 -4.50 -5.35 13.05
C TYR A 108 -5.51 -6.09 12.14
N TRP A 109 -5.74 -7.39 12.38
CA TRP A 109 -6.70 -8.17 11.60
C TRP A 109 -8.14 -7.73 11.85
N ARG A 110 -8.47 -7.40 13.08
CA ARG A 110 -9.81 -6.83 13.42
C ARG A 110 -10.03 -5.50 12.71
N GLN A 111 -9.00 -4.65 12.63
CA GLN A 111 -9.07 -3.40 11.87
C GLN A 111 -9.25 -3.64 10.37
N LEU A 112 -8.54 -4.59 9.78
CA LEU A 112 -8.73 -4.97 8.37
C LEU A 112 -10.12 -5.59 8.13
N ALA A 113 -10.65 -6.32 9.11
CA ALA A 113 -11.98 -6.92 9.02
C ALA A 113 -13.10 -5.86 8.89
N ILE A 114 -12.97 -4.71 9.51
CA ILE A 114 -13.95 -3.60 9.44
C ILE A 114 -13.53 -2.49 8.46
N ASN A 115 -12.49 -2.72 7.66
CA ASN A 115 -11.99 -1.69 6.75
C ASN A 115 -12.99 -1.44 5.62
N ALA A 116 -13.51 -0.22 5.55
CA ALA A 116 -14.48 0.20 4.55
C ALA A 116 -13.97 0.10 3.10
N GLN A 117 -12.64 0.11 2.87
CA GLN A 117 -12.07 -0.12 1.54
C GLN A 117 -12.55 -1.46 0.96
N ALA A 118 -12.60 -2.52 1.79
CA ALA A 118 -13.07 -3.82 1.35
C ALA A 118 -14.50 -3.74 0.80
N SER A 119 -15.41 -3.14 1.57
CA SER A 119 -16.81 -3.01 1.19
C SER A 119 -17.00 -2.13 -0.03
N TRP A 120 -16.32 -0.99 -0.09
CA TRP A 120 -16.43 -0.06 -1.22
C TRP A 120 -15.84 -0.65 -2.52
N TYR A 121 -14.78 -1.46 -2.44
CA TYR A 121 -14.23 -2.15 -3.60
C TYR A 121 -15.14 -3.29 -4.09
N LEU A 122 -15.79 -4.00 -3.16
CA LEU A 122 -16.80 -5.00 -3.49
C LEU A 122 -18.06 -4.36 -4.07
N LEU A 123 -18.52 -3.23 -3.53
CA LEU A 123 -19.64 -2.47 -4.09
C LEU A 123 -19.34 -1.99 -5.52
N ALA A 124 -18.14 -1.46 -5.76
CA ALA A 124 -17.73 -1.11 -7.11
C ALA A 124 -17.70 -2.33 -8.03
N GLY A 125 -17.17 -3.45 -7.55
CA GLY A 125 -17.15 -4.72 -8.29
C GLY A 125 -18.56 -5.26 -8.57
N HIS A 126 -19.49 -5.11 -7.64
CA HIS A 126 -20.90 -5.47 -7.85
C HIS A 126 -21.55 -4.59 -8.92
N TYR A 127 -21.26 -3.28 -8.89
CA TYR A 127 -21.76 -2.35 -9.91
C TYR A 127 -21.23 -2.70 -11.32
N GLU A 128 -20.01 -3.18 -11.42
CA GLU A 128 -19.35 -3.58 -12.68
C GLU A 128 -19.62 -5.06 -13.07
N ASP A 129 -20.45 -5.77 -12.31
CA ASP A 129 -20.78 -7.19 -12.51
C ASP A 129 -19.55 -8.12 -12.50
N LEU A 130 -18.57 -7.83 -11.62
CA LEU A 130 -17.35 -8.62 -11.54
C LEU A 130 -17.54 -10.00 -10.91
N GLY A 131 -18.61 -10.20 -10.14
CA GLY A 131 -18.91 -11.46 -9.45
C GLY A 131 -17.85 -11.85 -8.42
N ALA A 132 -17.23 -10.88 -7.74
CA ALA A 132 -16.26 -11.14 -6.68
C ALA A 132 -16.95 -11.58 -5.39
N GLU A 133 -16.50 -12.70 -4.80
CA GLU A 133 -17.03 -13.22 -3.54
C GLU A 133 -16.58 -12.44 -2.32
N GLY A 134 -15.41 -11.83 -2.40
CA GLY A 134 -14.82 -11.09 -1.30
C GLY A 134 -13.49 -10.45 -1.67
N ILE A 135 -12.79 -9.98 -0.64
CA ILE A 135 -11.44 -9.44 -0.74
C ILE A 135 -10.46 -10.35 0.03
N ILE A 136 -9.28 -10.55 -0.53
CA ILE A 136 -8.15 -11.20 0.14
C ILE A 136 -7.14 -10.12 0.52
N TRP A 137 -6.95 -9.92 1.82
CA TRP A 137 -5.84 -9.12 2.32
C TRP A 137 -4.56 -9.95 2.25
N ASP A 138 -3.65 -9.57 1.36
CA ASP A 138 -2.30 -10.14 1.27
C ASP A 138 -1.34 -9.25 2.04
N VAL A 139 -1.01 -9.67 3.26
CA VAL A 139 -0.29 -8.84 4.22
C VAL A 139 1.16 -9.27 4.32
N ILE A 140 2.06 -8.32 4.09
CA ILE A 140 3.50 -8.49 4.18
C ILE A 140 4.04 -7.68 5.37
N ARG A 141 4.65 -8.38 6.33
CA ARG A 141 5.27 -7.75 7.49
C ARG A 141 6.73 -7.42 7.21
N LYS A 142 7.10 -6.18 7.44
CA LYS A 142 8.51 -5.75 7.38
C LYS A 142 9.28 -6.29 8.59
N PRO A 143 10.41 -6.98 8.40
CA PRO A 143 11.27 -7.37 9.51
C PRO A 143 11.81 -6.15 10.27
N ALA A 144 11.84 -6.25 11.59
CA ALA A 144 12.44 -5.23 12.46
C ALA A 144 13.96 -5.41 12.65
N ILE A 145 14.63 -6.11 11.72
CA ILE A 145 16.06 -6.40 11.77
C ILE A 145 16.88 -5.30 11.11
N LYS A 146 18.10 -5.13 11.61
CA LYS A 146 19.07 -4.15 11.10
C LYS A 146 20.37 -4.85 10.73
N PRO A 147 21.19 -4.30 9.82
CA PRO A 147 22.53 -4.81 9.56
C PRO A 147 23.34 -4.94 10.88
N LYS A 148 24.15 -5.99 10.97
CA LYS A 148 24.90 -6.30 12.19
C LYS A 148 26.39 -6.59 11.91
N LYS A 149 27.19 -6.54 12.97
CA LYS A 149 28.56 -7.07 12.95
C LYS A 149 28.49 -8.59 12.82
N ILE A 150 29.43 -9.16 12.08
CA ILE A 150 29.56 -10.57 11.84
C ILE A 150 30.62 -11.13 12.79
N ALA A 151 30.30 -12.20 13.54
CA ALA A 151 31.24 -12.82 14.45
C ALA A 151 32.47 -13.35 13.70
N GLN A 152 33.66 -13.25 14.28
CA GLN A 152 34.94 -13.65 13.64
C GLN A 152 34.93 -15.10 13.13
N THR A 153 34.29 -16.02 13.86
CA THR A 153 34.14 -17.39 13.43
C THR A 153 33.36 -17.53 12.12
N MET A 154 32.28 -16.74 11.98
CA MET A 154 31.48 -16.70 10.75
C MET A 154 32.23 -16.00 9.62
N GLN A 155 32.98 -14.91 9.91
CA GLN A 155 33.82 -14.26 8.91
C GLN A 155 34.82 -15.25 8.30
N LYS A 156 35.56 -16.00 9.13
CA LYS A 156 36.49 -17.03 8.68
C LYS A 156 35.79 -18.14 7.87
N SER A 157 34.60 -18.52 8.27
CA SER A 157 33.81 -19.55 7.58
C SER A 157 33.40 -19.08 6.17
N VAL A 158 32.90 -17.85 6.03
CA VAL A 158 32.48 -17.30 4.73
C VAL A 158 33.69 -17.08 3.79
N VAL A 159 34.80 -16.60 4.32
CA VAL A 159 36.05 -16.44 3.55
C VAL A 159 36.62 -17.79 3.08
N ALA A 160 36.38 -18.86 3.83
CA ALA A 160 36.74 -20.23 3.43
C ALA A 160 35.74 -20.85 2.40
N GLY A 161 34.81 -20.05 1.87
CA GLY A 161 33.83 -20.49 0.86
C GLY A 161 32.57 -21.14 1.41
N ASN A 162 32.33 -21.09 2.74
CA ASN A 162 31.10 -21.61 3.29
C ASN A 162 29.95 -20.61 3.15
N PRO A 163 28.69 -21.07 3.01
CA PRO A 163 27.53 -20.22 2.82
C PRO A 163 27.25 -19.33 4.03
N TYR A 164 26.76 -18.11 3.76
CA TYR A 164 26.21 -17.21 4.77
C TYR A 164 24.70 -17.36 4.84
N CYS A 165 24.18 -17.65 6.01
CA CYS A 165 22.74 -17.92 6.20
C CYS A 165 22.18 -19.01 5.26
N GLY A 166 23.01 -19.93 4.77
CA GLY A 166 22.62 -21.00 3.86
C GLY A 166 22.63 -20.63 2.37
N PHE A 167 23.21 -19.50 2.01
CA PHE A 167 23.32 -19.02 0.64
C PHE A 167 24.78 -18.75 0.28
N ASP A 168 25.14 -18.96 -0.98
CA ASP A 168 26.45 -18.62 -1.50
C ASP A 168 26.65 -17.11 -1.47
N VAL A 169 27.90 -16.68 -1.27
CA VAL A 169 28.31 -15.30 -1.10
C VAL A 169 29.27 -14.90 -2.21
N SER A 170 29.02 -13.73 -2.83
CA SER A 170 29.92 -13.22 -3.86
C SER A 170 31.31 -12.88 -3.31
N ASP A 171 32.33 -12.90 -4.19
CA ASP A 171 33.71 -12.52 -3.85
C ASP A 171 33.77 -11.10 -3.28
N ASN A 172 32.94 -10.18 -3.80
CA ASN A 172 32.85 -8.81 -3.31
C ASN A 172 32.35 -8.73 -1.87
N ALA A 173 31.34 -9.53 -1.51
CA ALA A 173 30.83 -9.56 -0.15
C ALA A 173 31.80 -10.27 0.81
N GLN A 174 32.56 -11.27 0.35
CA GLN A 174 33.64 -11.90 1.14
C GLN A 174 34.75 -10.87 1.42
N ALA A 175 35.21 -10.12 0.41
CA ALA A 175 36.22 -9.06 0.59
C ALA A 175 35.72 -7.99 1.58
N TYR A 176 34.45 -7.57 1.45
CA TYR A 176 33.83 -6.61 2.35
C TYR A 176 33.81 -7.07 3.81
N ILE A 177 33.52 -8.36 4.05
CA ILE A 177 33.55 -8.95 5.40
C ILE A 177 34.96 -8.84 6.03
N VAL A 178 35.99 -9.15 5.25
CA VAL A 178 37.39 -9.08 5.72
C VAL A 178 37.75 -7.66 6.13
N GLU A 179 37.35 -6.68 5.35
CA GLU A 179 37.72 -5.27 5.58
C GLU A 179 36.90 -4.65 6.72
N ASN A 180 35.59 -4.90 6.76
CA ASN A 180 34.66 -4.13 7.59
C ASN A 180 34.08 -4.93 8.78
N GLY A 181 34.08 -6.24 8.71
CA GLY A 181 33.53 -7.12 9.76
C GLY A 181 32.03 -6.97 10.00
N THR A 182 31.30 -6.39 9.02
CA THR A 182 29.87 -6.10 9.10
C THR A 182 29.15 -6.58 7.86
N GLU A 183 27.81 -6.67 7.91
CA GLU A 183 27.00 -6.93 6.72
C GLU A 183 27.03 -5.75 5.75
N ASN A 184 27.18 -6.04 4.46
CA ASN A 184 26.86 -5.18 3.34
C ASN A 184 25.42 -5.43 2.85
N ALA A 185 25.05 -4.85 1.71
CA ALA A 185 23.72 -5.01 1.12
C ALA A 185 23.37 -6.47 0.82
N GLU A 186 24.30 -7.22 0.20
CA GLU A 186 24.11 -8.63 -0.16
C GLU A 186 23.92 -9.51 1.08
N LEU A 187 24.82 -9.42 2.05
CA LEU A 187 24.75 -10.25 3.27
C LEU A 187 23.50 -9.93 4.09
N PHE A 188 23.09 -8.68 4.14
CA PHE A 188 21.87 -8.28 4.81
C PHE A 188 20.64 -8.81 4.07
N GLU A 189 20.59 -8.74 2.73
CA GLU A 189 19.54 -9.36 1.90
C GLU A 189 19.44 -10.86 2.16
N LEU A 190 20.57 -11.60 2.13
CA LEU A 190 20.59 -13.03 2.38
C LEU A 190 20.06 -13.40 3.78
N ARG A 191 20.41 -12.60 4.80
CA ARG A 191 19.88 -12.81 6.15
C ARG A 191 18.38 -12.51 6.25
N VAL A 192 17.89 -11.46 5.62
CA VAL A 192 16.44 -11.18 5.54
C VAL A 192 15.73 -12.34 4.85
N THR A 193 16.27 -12.81 3.73
CA THR A 193 15.72 -13.96 2.99
C THR A 193 15.63 -15.19 3.89
N ARG A 194 16.69 -15.51 4.61
CA ARG A 194 16.72 -16.68 5.52
C ARG A 194 15.71 -16.55 6.65
N GLU A 195 15.60 -15.36 7.23
CA GLU A 195 14.65 -15.08 8.31
C GLU A 195 13.21 -15.30 7.84
N THR A 196 12.88 -14.81 6.66
CA THR A 196 11.52 -14.87 6.10
C THR A 196 11.15 -16.26 5.58
N ILE A 197 12.11 -17.03 5.09
CA ILE A 197 11.90 -18.44 4.69
C ILE A 197 11.74 -19.35 5.91
N ASN A 198 12.47 -19.10 6.99
CA ASN A 198 12.41 -19.94 8.18
C ASN A 198 11.11 -19.79 8.97
N ASP A 199 10.50 -18.62 8.95
CA ASP A 199 9.24 -18.34 9.65
C ASP A 199 8.30 -17.55 8.72
N PRO A 200 7.81 -18.17 7.63
CA PRO A 200 7.04 -17.47 6.61
C PRO A 200 5.70 -16.94 7.14
N ASP A 201 5.07 -17.64 8.09
CA ASP A 201 3.79 -17.23 8.66
C ASP A 201 3.89 -15.92 9.49
N ARG A 202 5.08 -15.59 9.95
CA ARG A 202 5.37 -14.33 10.61
C ARG A 202 5.40 -13.14 9.67
N TYR A 203 5.71 -13.39 8.39
CA TYR A 203 5.96 -12.31 7.43
C TYR A 203 4.93 -12.23 6.32
N TYR A 204 4.24 -13.33 5.98
CA TYR A 204 3.33 -13.41 4.85
C TYR A 204 2.05 -14.12 5.23
N GLN A 205 0.94 -13.40 5.20
CA GLN A 205 -0.36 -13.99 5.48
C GLN A 205 -1.42 -13.45 4.52
N ARG A 206 -2.29 -14.35 4.05
CA ARG A 206 -3.47 -14.03 3.25
C ARG A 206 -4.74 -14.37 4.01
N LYS A 207 -5.59 -13.37 4.23
CA LYS A 207 -6.90 -13.59 4.88
C LYS A 207 -8.03 -13.14 3.95
N PRO A 208 -8.93 -14.07 3.55
CA PRO A 208 -10.13 -13.71 2.82
C PRO A 208 -11.13 -13.07 3.78
N ILE A 209 -11.81 -12.04 3.30
CA ILE A 209 -12.91 -11.36 3.98
C ILE A 209 -14.08 -11.29 3.02
N MET A 210 -15.23 -11.77 3.48
CA MET A 210 -16.49 -11.64 2.78
C MET A 210 -17.32 -10.54 3.43
N ARG A 211 -18.26 -9.96 2.69
CA ARG A 211 -19.23 -9.00 3.20
C ARG A 211 -20.64 -9.54 3.00
N LEU A 212 -21.43 -9.44 4.02
CA LEU A 212 -22.86 -9.70 3.89
C LEU A 212 -23.53 -8.52 3.19
N LEU A 213 -24.64 -8.77 2.54
CA LEU A 213 -25.36 -7.74 1.78
C LEU A 213 -25.75 -6.54 2.65
N HIS A 214 -26.13 -6.78 3.92
CA HIS A 214 -26.49 -5.69 4.82
C HIS A 214 -25.27 -4.82 5.20
N ASP A 215 -24.09 -5.42 5.41
CA ASP A 215 -22.85 -4.67 5.65
C ASP A 215 -22.53 -3.77 4.46
N MET A 216 -22.68 -4.30 3.24
CA MET A 216 -22.43 -3.53 2.02
C MET A 216 -23.43 -2.38 1.85
N VAL A 217 -24.68 -2.55 2.24
CA VAL A 217 -25.70 -1.49 2.22
C VAL A 217 -25.35 -0.37 3.21
N ASP A 218 -24.92 -0.73 4.42
CA ASP A 218 -24.52 0.24 5.45
C ASP A 218 -23.28 1.02 5.01
N ASP A 219 -22.26 0.34 4.48
CA ASP A 219 -21.04 0.96 3.96
C ASP A 219 -21.31 1.85 2.72
N CYS A 220 -22.29 1.47 1.87
CA CYS A 220 -22.74 2.33 0.77
C CYS A 220 -23.39 3.61 1.28
N GLN A 221 -24.21 3.50 2.32
CA GLN A 221 -24.83 4.66 2.96
C GLN A 221 -23.81 5.56 3.66
N GLU A 222 -22.79 4.97 4.29
CA GLU A 222 -21.67 5.73 4.84
C GLU A 222 -20.92 6.50 3.74
N LEU A 223 -20.58 5.84 2.63
CA LEU A 223 -19.94 6.49 1.48
C LEU A 223 -20.77 7.67 0.96
N TRP A 224 -22.10 7.48 0.84
CA TRP A 224 -23.00 8.57 0.46
C TRP A 224 -22.94 9.73 1.45
N GLN A 225 -23.05 9.46 2.75
CA GLN A 225 -23.02 10.49 3.79
C GLN A 225 -21.71 11.28 3.75
N LEU A 226 -20.57 10.58 3.68
CA LEU A 226 -19.26 11.21 3.58
C LEU A 226 -19.14 12.09 2.31
N ALA A 227 -19.67 11.62 1.19
CA ALA A 227 -19.71 12.43 -0.04
C ALA A 227 -20.55 13.69 0.13
N GLN A 228 -21.72 13.61 0.82
CA GLN A 228 -22.53 14.80 1.12
C GLN A 228 -21.80 15.76 2.07
N ASP A 229 -21.06 15.26 3.06
CA ASP A 229 -20.27 16.09 3.97
C ASP A 229 -19.13 16.83 3.24
N VAL A 230 -18.48 16.18 2.27
CA VAL A 230 -17.50 16.85 1.39
C VAL A 230 -18.16 17.98 0.60
N LEU A 231 -19.32 17.73 -0.03
CA LEU A 231 -20.05 18.76 -0.77
C LEU A 231 -20.54 19.90 0.13
N TYR A 232 -21.01 19.58 1.33
CA TYR A 232 -21.41 20.57 2.32
C TYR A 232 -20.23 21.45 2.73
N SER A 233 -19.07 20.86 3.05
CA SER A 233 -17.84 21.57 3.41
C SER A 233 -17.41 22.57 2.31
N ARG A 234 -17.52 22.16 1.05
CA ARG A 234 -17.24 23.03 -0.11
C ARG A 234 -18.22 24.21 -0.21
N ARG A 235 -19.52 23.95 -0.05
CA ARG A 235 -20.57 24.99 -0.13
C ARG A 235 -20.44 26.04 0.96
N CYS A 236 -20.15 25.60 2.19
CA CYS A 236 -19.98 26.53 3.32
C CYS A 236 -18.66 27.30 3.26
N ASN A 237 -17.72 26.91 2.40
CA ASN A 237 -16.36 27.47 2.32
C ASN A 237 -15.68 27.54 3.70
N TRP A 238 -15.97 26.55 4.57
CA TRP A 238 -15.43 26.47 5.92
C TRP A 238 -14.96 25.05 6.23
N GLN A 239 -13.68 24.92 6.59
CA GLN A 239 -13.05 23.64 6.87
C GLN A 239 -12.39 23.66 8.25
N PRO A 240 -13.03 23.07 9.26
CA PRO A 240 -12.47 23.00 10.61
C PRO A 240 -11.14 22.24 10.61
N CYS A 241 -10.21 22.75 11.43
CA CYS A 241 -8.96 22.06 11.70
C CYS A 241 -9.18 21.02 12.82
N ASN A 242 -8.55 19.85 12.67
CA ASN A 242 -8.42 18.89 13.74
C ASN A 242 -6.99 18.95 14.28
N SER A 243 -6.79 19.64 15.41
CA SER A 243 -5.46 19.80 16.01
C SER A 243 -4.82 18.47 16.43
N ASN A 244 -5.63 17.46 16.79
CA ASN A 244 -5.13 16.12 17.12
C ASN A 244 -4.49 15.39 15.93
N ALA A 245 -4.82 15.81 14.68
CA ALA A 245 -4.23 15.27 13.45
C ALA A 245 -2.98 16.06 12.99
N CYS A 246 -2.55 17.10 13.74
CA CYS A 246 -1.39 17.91 13.34
C CYS A 246 -0.05 17.20 13.58
N LEU A 247 -0.01 16.24 14.50
CA LEU A 247 1.16 15.42 14.80
C LEU A 247 0.75 13.94 14.71
N THR A 248 1.14 13.27 13.63
CA THR A 248 0.82 11.85 13.43
C THR A 248 2.14 11.08 13.35
N TYR A 249 2.30 10.06 14.18
CA TYR A 249 3.52 9.25 14.25
C TYR A 249 4.81 10.07 14.44
N GLY A 250 4.75 11.13 15.26
CA GLY A 250 5.89 12.00 15.55
C GLY A 250 6.27 12.96 14.42
N SER A 251 5.54 12.97 13.31
CA SER A 251 5.77 13.87 12.19
C SER A 251 4.69 14.94 12.08
N PRO A 252 5.07 16.23 11.89
CA PRO A 252 4.10 17.29 11.73
C PRO A 252 3.36 17.17 10.38
N CYS A 253 2.07 17.55 10.41
CA CYS A 253 1.29 17.68 9.20
C CYS A 253 1.99 18.67 8.25
N GLN A 254 2.08 18.34 6.96
CA GLN A 254 2.75 19.21 5.98
C GLN A 254 2.15 20.62 5.91
N TYR A 255 0.87 20.79 6.20
CA TYR A 255 0.17 22.08 6.18
C TYR A 255 0.18 22.80 7.54
N LEU A 256 0.95 22.33 8.53
CA LEU A 256 0.98 22.92 9.85
C LEU A 256 1.42 24.39 9.79
N GLY A 257 2.41 24.73 8.96
CA GLY A 257 2.87 26.11 8.75
C GLY A 257 1.75 27.03 8.31
N ILE A 258 0.94 26.62 7.34
CA ILE A 258 -0.23 27.41 6.87
C ILE A 258 -1.27 27.53 7.99
N CYS A 259 -1.58 26.43 8.67
CA CYS A 259 -2.58 26.42 9.75
C CYS A 259 -2.19 27.29 10.94
N SER A 260 -0.90 27.44 11.23
CA SER A 260 -0.34 28.22 12.34
C SER A 260 0.04 29.65 11.98
N GLY A 261 -0.15 30.06 10.71
CA GLY A 261 0.17 31.40 10.24
C GLY A 261 1.67 31.67 10.01
N HIS A 262 2.51 30.64 10.03
CA HIS A 262 3.94 30.76 9.72
C HIS A 262 4.26 30.65 8.23
N ASP A 263 3.25 30.29 7.41
CA ASP A 263 3.37 30.15 5.98
C ASP A 263 2.03 30.54 5.30
N THR A 264 2.05 30.75 4.00
CA THR A 264 0.84 31.09 3.22
C THR A 264 0.67 30.14 2.06
N ILE A 265 -0.56 29.98 1.56
CA ILE A 265 -0.87 29.11 0.44
C ILE A 265 -0.24 29.55 -0.89
N ASP A 266 0.19 30.80 -0.97
CA ASP A 266 0.78 31.41 -2.17
C ASP A 266 2.31 31.59 -2.06
N SER A 267 2.93 31.03 -1.01
CA SER A 267 4.39 31.06 -0.88
C SER A 267 5.06 30.04 -1.83
N ASP A 268 6.35 30.28 -2.13
CA ASP A 268 7.17 29.41 -3.00
C ASP A 268 7.35 27.97 -2.44
N ASN A 269 6.93 27.73 -1.21
CA ASN A 269 6.93 26.39 -0.60
C ASN A 269 5.87 25.46 -1.20
N TRP A 270 4.91 25.99 -1.94
CA TRP A 270 3.74 25.25 -2.42
C TRP A 270 3.60 25.35 -3.94
N ARG A 271 3.20 24.24 -4.52
CA ARG A 271 2.73 24.17 -5.90
C ARG A 271 1.32 23.59 -5.95
N ARG A 272 0.59 23.91 -7.00
CA ARG A 272 -0.72 23.29 -7.28
C ARG A 272 -0.53 22.13 -8.24
N ARG A 273 -1.08 20.97 -7.88
CA ARG A 273 -1.12 19.81 -8.77
C ARG A 273 -2.15 20.01 -9.84
N GLU A 274 -1.84 19.60 -11.06
CA GLU A 274 -2.78 19.58 -12.18
C GLU A 274 -3.90 18.58 -11.92
N GLN A 275 -3.56 17.40 -11.36
CA GLN A 275 -4.49 16.35 -10.97
C GLN A 275 -4.26 15.97 -9.49
N VAL A 276 -5.36 15.90 -8.72
CA VAL A 276 -5.28 15.61 -7.28
C VAL A 276 -5.19 14.12 -6.95
N HIS A 277 -5.42 13.24 -7.94
CA HIS A 277 -5.36 11.77 -7.87
C HIS A 277 -4.35 11.23 -8.88
N SER A 278 -3.06 11.54 -8.67
CA SER A 278 -1.98 11.10 -9.56
C SER A 278 -1.80 9.58 -9.63
N GLU A 279 -2.47 8.84 -8.74
CA GLU A 279 -2.50 7.38 -8.72
C GLU A 279 -3.51 6.77 -9.72
N LEU A 280 -4.36 7.59 -10.34
CA LEU A 280 -5.42 7.17 -11.26
C LEU A 280 -5.20 7.79 -12.64
N ASP A 281 -4.83 6.96 -13.61
CA ASP A 281 -4.53 7.39 -14.98
C ASP A 281 -5.80 7.62 -15.82
N SER A 282 -6.92 6.95 -15.47
CA SER A 282 -8.19 7.03 -16.19
C SER A 282 -9.02 8.29 -15.89
N ILE A 283 -8.59 9.13 -14.94
CA ILE A 283 -9.35 10.31 -14.51
C ILE A 283 -9.02 11.49 -15.39
N GLU A 284 -10.06 12.05 -16.03
CA GLU A 284 -9.94 13.27 -16.81
C GLU A 284 -10.01 14.52 -15.92
N GLY A 285 -9.27 15.56 -16.31
CA GLY A 285 -9.27 16.86 -15.66
C GLY A 285 -8.52 16.88 -14.32
N ASP A 286 -8.95 17.77 -13.41
CA ASP A 286 -8.26 17.99 -12.13
C ASP A 286 -8.58 16.95 -11.03
N GLY A 287 -9.51 16.04 -11.28
CA GLY A 287 -9.91 14.96 -10.36
C GLY A 287 -10.64 15.41 -9.09
N LYS A 288 -10.97 16.71 -8.93
CA LYS A 288 -11.60 17.21 -7.70
C LYS A 288 -12.97 16.62 -7.40
N ASN A 289 -13.68 16.12 -8.40
CA ASN A 289 -14.98 15.48 -8.24
C ASN A 289 -14.90 13.95 -8.06
N ILE A 290 -13.69 13.43 -7.91
CA ILE A 290 -13.45 12.02 -7.62
C ILE A 290 -13.23 11.84 -6.13
N ILE A 291 -13.89 10.86 -5.56
CA ILE A 291 -13.70 10.40 -4.17
C ILE A 291 -12.93 9.08 -4.23
N THR A 292 -11.84 9.01 -3.49
CA THR A 292 -11.08 7.75 -3.26
C THR A 292 -11.08 7.42 -1.78
N THR A 293 -10.77 6.19 -1.42
CA THR A 293 -10.59 5.78 -0.02
C THR A 293 -9.60 6.67 0.72
N SER A 294 -8.46 6.97 0.10
CA SER A 294 -7.43 7.86 0.68
C SER A 294 -7.94 9.28 0.89
N ARG A 295 -8.77 9.78 -0.02
CA ARG A 295 -9.37 11.10 0.09
C ARG A 295 -10.35 11.17 1.25
N LEU A 296 -11.23 10.17 1.39
CA LEU A 296 -12.18 10.10 2.52
C LEU A 296 -11.45 9.97 3.86
N ALA A 297 -10.44 9.11 3.96
CA ALA A 297 -9.62 9.01 5.16
C ALA A 297 -8.96 10.34 5.53
N CYS A 298 -8.49 11.11 4.54
CA CYS A 298 -7.96 12.46 4.76
C CYS A 298 -9.04 13.43 5.26
N PHE A 299 -10.25 13.38 4.70
CA PHE A 299 -11.37 14.22 5.11
C PHE A 299 -11.84 13.94 6.53
N GLN A 300 -12.01 12.66 6.89
CA GLN A 300 -12.37 12.23 8.24
C GLN A 300 -11.30 12.61 9.27
N ASN A 301 -10.02 12.51 8.90
CA ASN A 301 -8.91 12.87 9.78
C ASN A 301 -8.84 14.39 10.03
N CYS A 302 -8.89 15.23 8.97
CA CYS A 302 -8.86 16.68 9.08
C CYS A 302 -9.43 17.34 7.82
N ARG A 303 -10.60 17.99 7.94
CA ARG A 303 -11.28 18.66 6.81
C ARG A 303 -10.44 19.76 6.17
N ARG A 304 -9.65 20.52 6.97
CA ARG A 304 -8.74 21.55 6.45
C ARG A 304 -7.56 20.94 5.66
N LYS A 305 -6.98 19.83 6.14
CA LYS A 305 -5.97 19.07 5.39
C LYS A 305 -6.52 18.58 4.05
N HIS A 306 -7.76 18.04 4.07
CA HIS A 306 -8.47 17.62 2.85
C HIS A 306 -8.62 18.78 1.87
N HIS A 307 -9.08 19.94 2.34
CA HIS A 307 -9.26 21.13 1.51
C HIS A 307 -7.96 21.54 0.82
N TYR A 308 -6.87 21.67 1.57
CA TYR A 308 -5.57 22.02 0.98
C TYR A 308 -5.11 20.98 -0.06
N ARG A 309 -5.25 19.70 0.28
CA ARG A 309 -4.73 18.62 -0.57
C ARG A 309 -5.57 18.37 -1.83
N TYR A 310 -6.90 18.37 -1.71
CA TYR A 310 -7.80 17.89 -2.77
C TYR A 310 -8.65 18.99 -3.41
N ASP A 311 -9.04 20.02 -2.67
CA ASP A 311 -9.82 21.09 -3.26
C ASP A 311 -8.91 22.18 -3.87
N LEU A 312 -7.82 22.55 -3.17
CA LEU A 312 -6.81 23.47 -3.68
C LEU A 312 -5.68 22.78 -4.47
N GLY A 313 -5.51 21.47 -4.31
CA GLY A 313 -4.45 20.70 -4.95
C GLY A 313 -3.04 21.06 -4.46
N LEU A 314 -2.90 21.62 -3.24
CA LEU A 314 -1.61 22.05 -2.73
C LEU A 314 -0.67 20.88 -2.41
N GLU A 315 0.54 20.96 -2.89
CA GLU A 315 1.64 20.06 -2.62
C GLU A 315 2.88 20.86 -2.25
N ARG A 316 3.60 20.39 -1.23
CA ARG A 316 4.83 21.06 -0.80
C ARG A 316 5.94 20.83 -1.84
N HIS A 317 6.57 21.93 -2.29
CA HIS A 317 7.67 21.85 -3.24
C HIS A 317 8.86 21.11 -2.63
N GLY A 318 9.53 20.25 -3.42
CA GLY A 318 10.75 19.54 -3.00
C GLY A 318 10.58 18.51 -1.86
N ARG A 319 9.33 18.10 -1.55
CA ARG A 319 9.12 17.08 -0.52
C ARG A 319 9.35 15.68 -1.08
N GLU A 320 10.36 15.03 -0.55
CA GLU A 320 10.58 13.60 -0.78
C GLU A 320 9.51 12.73 -0.10
N PRO A 321 9.05 11.66 -0.74
CA PRO A 321 8.20 10.66 -0.10
C PRO A 321 8.91 10.07 1.13
N SER A 322 8.16 9.72 2.17
CA SER A 322 8.76 9.05 3.32
C SER A 322 9.34 7.68 2.91
N ALA A 323 10.41 7.25 3.59
CA ALA A 323 11.02 5.94 3.33
C ALA A 323 10.02 4.77 3.43
N ALA A 324 8.99 4.90 4.30
CA ALA A 324 7.93 3.91 4.42
C ALA A 324 7.03 3.88 3.18
N LEU A 325 6.70 5.06 2.62
CA LEU A 325 5.91 5.16 1.39
C LEU A 325 6.70 4.67 0.18
N GLN A 326 7.97 5.08 0.05
CA GLN A 326 8.86 4.59 -1.02
C GLN A 326 8.96 3.07 -0.98
N PHE A 327 9.19 2.48 0.21
CA PHE A 327 9.23 1.03 0.37
C PHE A 327 7.92 0.38 -0.10
N GLY A 328 6.76 0.89 0.35
CA GLY A 328 5.45 0.34 -0.02
C GLY A 328 5.24 0.36 -1.53
N THR A 329 5.44 1.51 -2.17
CA THR A 329 5.26 1.68 -3.62
C THR A 329 6.19 0.77 -4.42
N THR A 330 7.48 0.73 -4.06
CA THR A 330 8.46 -0.12 -4.75
C THR A 330 8.14 -1.60 -4.59
N PHE A 331 7.74 -2.02 -3.38
CA PHE A 331 7.42 -3.41 -3.13
C PHE A 331 6.13 -3.84 -3.85
N HIS A 332 5.10 -2.99 -3.90
CA HIS A 332 3.89 -3.25 -4.69
C HIS A 332 4.20 -3.41 -6.18
N ALA A 333 5.04 -2.54 -6.74
CA ALA A 333 5.43 -2.67 -8.15
C ALA A 333 6.19 -3.99 -8.43
N ALA A 334 7.05 -4.43 -7.53
CA ALA A 334 7.71 -5.74 -7.64
C ALA A 334 6.71 -6.90 -7.55
N LEU A 335 5.71 -6.80 -6.67
CA LEU A 335 4.63 -7.78 -6.59
C LEU A 335 3.80 -7.82 -7.88
N ASP A 336 3.55 -6.67 -8.52
CA ASP A 336 2.80 -6.64 -9.78
C ASP A 336 3.54 -7.38 -10.89
N VAL A 337 4.85 -7.21 -10.97
CA VAL A 337 5.67 -7.96 -11.93
C VAL A 337 5.68 -9.45 -11.59
N TRP A 338 5.86 -9.81 -10.34
CA TRP A 338 5.86 -11.19 -9.89
C TRP A 338 4.53 -11.91 -10.20
N TRP A 339 3.40 -11.25 -9.93
CA TRP A 339 2.07 -11.80 -10.19
C TRP A 339 1.77 -12.02 -11.68
N LYS A 340 2.43 -11.31 -12.59
CA LYS A 340 2.25 -11.51 -14.05
C LYS A 340 2.60 -12.92 -14.51
N ALA A 341 3.48 -13.63 -13.81
CA ALA A 341 3.78 -15.03 -14.08
C ALA A 341 2.62 -15.98 -13.77
N TYR A 342 1.68 -15.57 -12.94
CA TYR A 342 0.51 -16.35 -12.53
C TYR A 342 -0.77 -15.90 -13.26
N LYS A 343 -0.63 -15.18 -14.37
CA LYS A 343 -1.76 -14.74 -15.19
C LYS A 343 -2.46 -15.96 -15.81
N LEU A 344 -3.81 -15.91 -15.88
CA LEU A 344 -4.65 -16.89 -16.56
C LEU A 344 -4.42 -16.86 -18.07
#